data_fb7877528d5c56c45745f8996afa6982
#
_entry.id   fb7877528d5c56c45745f8996afa6982
#
_cell.length_a   1.000
_cell.length_b   1.000
_cell.length_c   1.000
_cell.angle_alpha   90.00
_cell.angle_beta   90.00
_cell.angle_gamma   90.00
#
_symmetry.space_group_name_H-M   'P 1'
#
loop_
_entity.id
_entity.type
_entity.pdbx_description
1 polymer ?
#
loop_
_entity_poly.entity_id
_entity_poly.type
_entity_poly.pdbx_seq_one_letter_code
_entity_poly.pdbx_strand_id
1 'polypeptide(L)'
;MKRFLALMALFLSLGAQAGEYQSSLLVQTGLMNESDLVIRNISDLGRNKTCLAFYVQTGGTSPAIRCYEATQGFGAQLTQGGHLKLDNLVIRRFEDLKNKVTCMVAYVSTPGTSPAVDCYAYQQGFKGEVTEAGHLREGDLDIRRVLDTAHNKACMITYVDTKGTAPTVSCYDSTIDSKGGVYQSSELKEGDLVVRKIVDTANRKACLVSYVSTAGTSSNVFCYDD
;
A
#
# COMPACT_ATOMS: atom_id res chain seq x y z
N MET A 1 43.03 47.55 -53.53
CA MET A 1 42.70 47.51 -52.06
C MET A 1 41.38 46.88 -51.88
N LYS A 2 41.35 45.58 -51.58
CA LYS A 2 40.07 44.81 -51.35
C LYS A 2 40.04 44.43 -49.87
N ARG A 3 39.07 45.00 -49.14
CA ARG A 3 38.84 44.64 -47.74
C ARG A 3 37.93 43.39 -47.68
N PHE A 4 38.51 42.30 -47.16
CA PHE A 4 37.75 41.09 -46.82
C PHE A 4 37.13 41.30 -45.44
N LEU A 5 35.82 41.33 -45.37
CA LEU A 5 35.06 41.20 -44.12
C LEU A 5 34.96 39.71 -43.79
N ALA A 6 35.60 39.29 -42.69
CA ALA A 6 35.39 37.98 -42.13
C ALA A 6 34.13 38.01 -41.27
N LEU A 7 33.06 37.32 -41.70
CA LEU A 7 31.88 37.02 -40.89
C LEU A 7 32.22 35.87 -39.94
N MET A 8 32.40 36.21 -38.68
CA MET A 8 32.53 35.22 -37.61
C MET A 8 31.12 34.73 -37.24
N ALA A 9 30.74 33.56 -37.73
CA ALA A 9 29.54 32.88 -37.32
C ALA A 9 29.73 32.29 -35.92
N LEU A 10 29.11 32.92 -34.91
CA LEU A 10 29.01 32.39 -33.58
C LEU A 10 27.98 31.24 -33.60
N PHE A 11 28.46 30.01 -33.68
CA PHE A 11 27.61 28.86 -33.38
C PHE A 11 27.41 28.79 -31.85
N LEU A 12 26.31 29.31 -31.38
CA LEU A 12 25.78 29.00 -30.08
C LEU A 12 25.34 27.52 -30.09
N SER A 13 26.25 26.66 -29.66
CA SER A 13 25.92 25.28 -29.30
C SER A 13 24.99 25.32 -28.07
N LEU A 14 23.68 25.25 -28.30
CA LEU A 14 22.72 24.84 -27.31
C LEU A 14 23.09 23.40 -26.94
N GLY A 15 23.92 23.26 -25.95
CA GLY A 15 24.12 21.97 -25.27
C GLY A 15 22.81 21.57 -24.63
N ALA A 16 22.07 20.70 -25.32
CA ALA A 16 21.03 19.92 -24.66
C ALA A 16 21.75 19.15 -23.52
N GLN A 17 21.57 19.60 -22.30
CA GLN A 17 21.86 18.78 -21.14
C GLN A 17 20.89 17.59 -21.21
N ALA A 18 21.33 16.53 -21.90
CA ALA A 18 20.81 15.21 -21.66
C ALA A 18 21.09 14.95 -20.19
N GLY A 19 20.07 15.07 -19.34
CA GLY A 19 20.17 14.67 -17.95
C GLY A 19 20.75 13.26 -17.97
N GLU A 20 21.91 13.07 -17.35
CA GLU A 20 22.48 11.75 -17.13
C GLU A 20 21.39 10.93 -16.44
N TYR A 21 20.76 10.03 -17.19
CA TYR A 21 19.96 8.98 -16.65
C TYR A 21 20.93 8.09 -15.87
N GLN A 22 21.16 8.43 -14.58
CA GLN A 22 21.86 7.52 -13.69
C GLN A 22 21.07 6.21 -13.74
N SER A 23 21.68 5.20 -14.37
CA SER A 23 21.13 3.85 -14.39
C SER A 23 20.97 3.40 -12.94
N SER A 24 19.75 3.47 -12.42
CA SER A 24 19.46 3.03 -11.06
C SER A 24 19.70 1.53 -10.99
N LEU A 25 20.71 1.13 -10.24
CA LEU A 25 20.98 -0.28 -10.00
C LEU A 25 19.96 -0.80 -8.98
N LEU A 26 19.06 -1.67 -9.43
CA LEU A 26 18.15 -2.39 -8.57
C LEU A 26 18.83 -3.67 -8.06
N VAL A 27 18.88 -3.82 -6.74
CA VAL A 27 19.47 -4.98 -6.08
C VAL A 27 18.48 -5.60 -5.11
N GLN A 28 18.28 -6.92 -5.21
CA GLN A 28 17.56 -7.64 -4.16
C GLN A 28 18.47 -7.79 -2.94
N THR A 29 18.04 -7.19 -1.82
CA THR A 29 18.81 -7.15 -0.57
C THR A 29 18.26 -8.04 0.52
N GLY A 30 17.09 -8.65 0.30
CA GLY A 30 16.49 -9.57 1.26
C GLY A 30 15.32 -10.36 0.70
N LEU A 31 15.00 -11.45 1.39
CA LEU A 31 13.85 -12.33 1.14
C LEU A 31 13.30 -12.80 2.47
N MET A 32 11.99 -12.73 2.63
CA MET A 32 11.25 -13.30 3.74
C MET A 32 10.09 -14.14 3.19
N ASN A 33 9.91 -15.34 3.74
CA ASN A 33 8.79 -16.21 3.38
C ASN A 33 7.94 -16.43 4.63
N GLU A 34 6.66 -16.10 4.53
CA GLU A 34 5.69 -16.28 5.61
C GLU A 34 4.51 -17.11 5.09
N SER A 35 4.61 -18.43 5.21
CA SER A 35 3.63 -19.37 4.67
C SER A 35 3.52 -19.24 3.14
N ASP A 36 2.40 -18.74 2.63
CA ASP A 36 2.12 -18.51 1.22
C ASP A 36 2.52 -17.10 0.73
N LEU A 37 2.87 -16.19 1.63
CA LEU A 37 3.28 -14.83 1.31
C LEU A 37 4.81 -14.73 1.21
N VAL A 38 5.28 -14.19 0.11
CA VAL A 38 6.70 -13.89 -0.12
C VAL A 38 6.92 -12.39 -0.15
N ILE A 39 7.95 -11.93 0.54
CA ILE A 39 8.35 -10.54 0.61
C ILE A 39 9.79 -10.43 0.09
N ARG A 40 9.98 -9.66 -0.97
CA ARG A 40 11.31 -9.32 -1.49
C ARG A 40 11.65 -7.90 -1.15
N ASN A 41 12.84 -7.72 -0.62
CA ASN A 41 13.42 -6.42 -0.40
C ASN A 41 14.29 -6.06 -1.61
N ILE A 42 14.00 -4.92 -2.21
CA ILE A 42 14.67 -4.40 -3.41
C ILE A 42 15.18 -3.00 -3.07
N SER A 43 16.46 -2.75 -3.29
CA SER A 43 17.06 -1.43 -3.12
C SER A 43 17.32 -0.78 -4.46
N ASP A 44 16.85 0.45 -4.63
CA ASP A 44 17.22 1.35 -5.71
C ASP A 44 18.40 2.21 -5.24
N LEU A 45 19.59 1.79 -5.62
CA LEU A 45 20.83 2.43 -5.17
C LEU A 45 20.98 3.85 -5.74
N GLY A 46 20.45 4.10 -6.94
CA GLY A 46 20.53 5.40 -7.57
C GLY A 46 19.62 6.46 -6.94
N ARG A 47 18.54 6.02 -6.30
CA ARG A 47 17.53 6.92 -5.73
C ARG A 47 17.40 6.84 -4.20
N ASN A 48 18.26 6.09 -3.55
CA ASN A 48 18.24 5.85 -2.11
C ASN A 48 16.85 5.37 -1.60
N LYS A 49 16.22 4.46 -2.35
CA LYS A 49 14.93 3.88 -1.98
C LYS A 49 15.08 2.42 -1.59
N THR A 50 14.29 2.01 -0.63
CA THR A 50 14.02 0.60 -0.32
C THR A 50 12.58 0.29 -0.71
N CYS A 51 12.37 -0.78 -1.44
CA CYS A 51 11.06 -1.25 -1.87
C CYS A 51 10.80 -2.64 -1.34
N LEU A 52 9.61 -2.87 -0.81
CA LEU A 52 9.12 -4.18 -0.44
C LEU A 52 8.09 -4.64 -1.49
N ALA A 53 8.36 -5.76 -2.12
CA ALA A 53 7.45 -6.41 -3.05
C ALA A 53 6.82 -7.63 -2.35
N PHE A 54 5.51 -7.64 -2.26
CA PHE A 54 4.70 -8.68 -1.63
C PHE A 54 3.96 -9.46 -2.71
N TYR A 55 4.00 -10.78 -2.67
CA TYR A 55 3.19 -11.61 -3.54
C TYR A 55 2.84 -12.94 -2.87
N VAL A 56 1.67 -13.47 -3.21
CA VAL A 56 1.20 -14.77 -2.74
C VAL A 56 1.65 -15.85 -3.72
N GLN A 57 2.19 -16.97 -3.21
CA GLN A 57 2.71 -18.08 -4.03
C GLN A 57 1.58 -18.95 -4.61
N THR A 58 0.58 -18.32 -5.21
CA THR A 58 -0.50 -19.02 -5.91
C THR A 58 -0.58 -18.54 -7.36
N GLY A 59 -1.09 -19.36 -8.26
CA GLY A 59 -1.21 -18.99 -9.67
C GLY A 59 -2.15 -17.78 -9.86
N GLY A 60 -1.78 -16.88 -10.80
CA GLY A 60 -2.61 -15.73 -11.20
C GLY A 60 -2.55 -14.50 -10.28
N THR A 61 -1.62 -14.45 -9.33
CA THR A 61 -1.43 -13.29 -8.45
C THR A 61 -0.49 -12.25 -9.06
N SER A 62 -0.77 -10.98 -8.81
CA SER A 62 0.15 -9.87 -9.10
C SER A 62 0.83 -9.38 -7.81
N PRO A 63 2.10 -8.95 -7.86
CA PRO A 63 2.77 -8.41 -6.70
C PRO A 63 2.23 -7.01 -6.36
N ALA A 64 2.19 -6.70 -5.05
CA ALA A 64 2.06 -5.34 -4.57
C ALA A 64 3.45 -4.81 -4.17
N ILE A 65 3.73 -3.55 -4.45
CA ILE A 65 5.02 -2.94 -4.12
C ILE A 65 4.80 -1.62 -3.38
N ARG A 66 5.64 -1.37 -2.36
CA ARG A 66 5.74 -0.09 -1.67
C ARG A 66 7.21 0.29 -1.51
N CYS A 67 7.52 1.55 -1.82
CA CYS A 67 8.86 2.09 -1.72
C CYS A 67 8.88 3.26 -0.72
N TYR A 68 9.97 3.36 0.03
CA TYR A 68 10.23 4.43 1.01
C TYR A 68 11.71 4.80 1.00
N GLU A 69 12.06 5.88 1.68
CA GLU A 69 13.47 6.32 1.80
C GLU A 69 14.30 5.30 2.59
N ALA A 70 15.49 4.99 2.09
CA ALA A 70 16.47 4.16 2.80
C ALA A 70 17.22 5.03 3.84
N THR A 71 16.66 5.17 5.04
CA THR A 71 17.16 6.12 6.07
C THR A 71 18.47 5.69 6.72
N GLN A 72 18.77 4.39 6.73
CA GLN A 72 19.97 3.82 7.37
C GLN A 72 20.78 2.94 6.43
N GLY A 73 20.84 3.33 5.15
CA GLY A 73 21.51 2.57 4.09
C GLY A 73 20.58 1.46 3.53
N PHE A 74 21.09 0.79 2.51
CA PHE A 74 20.29 -0.16 1.72
C PHE A 74 19.94 -1.44 2.49
N GLY A 75 18.83 -2.04 2.07
CA GLY A 75 18.27 -3.25 2.66
C GLY A 75 17.24 -2.97 3.76
N ALA A 76 16.53 -4.01 4.17
CA ALA A 76 15.56 -3.98 5.26
C ALA A 76 15.91 -5.02 6.32
N GLN A 77 15.52 -4.75 7.56
CA GLN A 77 15.49 -5.72 8.63
C GLN A 77 14.02 -6.04 8.93
N LEU A 78 13.49 -7.03 8.23
CA LEU A 78 12.07 -7.37 8.30
C LEU A 78 11.78 -8.33 9.47
N THR A 79 10.72 -8.02 10.19
CA THR A 79 10.11 -8.89 11.18
C THR A 79 8.60 -8.93 11.00
N GLN A 80 7.95 -10.05 11.28
CA GLN A 80 6.50 -10.11 11.38
C GLN A 80 6.09 -9.68 12.79
N GLY A 81 5.34 -8.58 12.87
CA GLY A 81 4.91 -7.98 14.14
C GLY A 81 3.48 -8.35 14.54
N GLY A 82 2.66 -8.85 13.63
CA GLY A 82 1.27 -9.21 13.90
C GLY A 82 0.62 -10.05 12.80
N HIS A 83 -0.39 -10.82 13.18
CA HIS A 83 -1.15 -11.67 12.25
C HIS A 83 -2.60 -11.76 12.70
N LEU A 84 -3.54 -11.56 11.79
CA LEU A 84 -4.96 -11.74 11.99
C LEU A 84 -5.53 -12.49 10.80
N LYS A 85 -6.34 -13.52 11.07
CA LYS A 85 -7.06 -14.27 10.05
C LYS A 85 -8.55 -14.17 10.32
N LEU A 86 -9.30 -13.70 9.33
CA LEU A 86 -10.74 -13.52 9.35
C LEU A 86 -11.33 -14.24 8.14
N ASP A 87 -11.85 -15.43 8.34
CA ASP A 87 -12.32 -16.32 7.27
C ASP A 87 -11.21 -16.57 6.21
N ASN A 88 -11.41 -16.05 4.99
CA ASN A 88 -10.45 -16.13 3.89
C ASN A 88 -9.48 -14.94 3.85
N LEU A 89 -9.76 -13.86 4.57
CA LEU A 89 -8.91 -12.68 4.63
C LEU A 89 -7.78 -12.90 5.64
N VAL A 90 -6.56 -12.73 5.18
CA VAL A 90 -5.34 -12.78 6.00
C VAL A 90 -4.73 -11.39 6.04
N ILE A 91 -4.44 -10.92 7.25
CA ILE A 91 -3.86 -9.61 7.52
C ILE A 91 -2.57 -9.84 8.29
N ARG A 92 -1.48 -9.26 7.81
CA ARG A 92 -0.16 -9.38 8.44
C ARG A 92 0.48 -8.01 8.57
N ARG A 93 1.11 -7.77 9.71
CA ARG A 93 1.95 -6.60 9.94
C ARG A 93 3.41 -7.00 9.82
N PHE A 94 4.15 -6.29 8.98
CA PHE A 94 5.58 -6.42 8.82
C PHE A 94 6.27 -5.10 9.22
N GLU A 95 7.37 -5.21 9.89
CA GLU A 95 8.14 -4.09 10.41
C GLU A 95 9.54 -4.12 9.79
N ASP A 96 9.92 -3.05 9.12
CA ASP A 96 11.31 -2.79 8.75
C ASP A 96 11.97 -1.97 9.87
N LEU A 97 12.60 -2.67 10.79
CA LEU A 97 13.24 -2.06 11.95
C LEU A 97 14.39 -1.13 11.56
N LYS A 98 15.06 -1.42 10.44
CA LYS A 98 16.18 -0.61 9.94
C LYS A 98 15.70 0.73 9.40
N ASN A 99 14.68 0.75 8.57
CA ASN A 99 14.17 1.98 7.94
C ASN A 99 13.01 2.62 8.72
N LYS A 100 12.61 2.00 9.83
CA LYS A 100 11.50 2.46 10.70
C LYS A 100 10.19 2.63 9.93
N VAL A 101 9.84 1.59 9.19
CA VAL A 101 8.59 1.51 8.43
C VAL A 101 7.82 0.27 8.84
N THR A 102 6.53 0.41 9.02
CA THR A 102 5.59 -0.69 9.23
C THR A 102 4.67 -0.80 8.03
N CYS A 103 4.43 -2.02 7.56
CA CYS A 103 3.51 -2.29 6.46
C CYS A 103 2.40 -3.24 6.91
N MET A 104 1.15 -2.83 6.68
CA MET A 104 -0.02 -3.68 6.80
C MET A 104 -0.30 -4.32 5.44
N VAL A 105 -0.33 -5.64 5.40
CA VAL A 105 -0.56 -6.44 4.19
C VAL A 105 -1.84 -7.23 4.37
N ALA A 106 -2.77 -7.11 3.43
CA ALA A 106 -3.98 -7.89 3.39
C ALA A 106 -4.05 -8.71 2.10
N TYR A 107 -4.47 -9.95 2.19
CA TYR A 107 -4.71 -10.81 1.03
C TYR A 107 -5.80 -11.84 1.34
N VAL A 108 -6.48 -12.29 0.31
CA VAL A 108 -7.44 -13.39 0.43
C VAL A 108 -6.72 -14.70 0.09
N SER A 109 -6.87 -15.71 0.94
CA SER A 109 -6.17 -17.01 0.81
C SER A 109 -6.78 -17.91 -0.27
N THR A 110 -7.29 -17.32 -1.36
CA THR A 110 -7.81 -18.05 -2.53
C THR A 110 -6.90 -17.83 -3.74
N PRO A 111 -6.75 -18.83 -4.64
CA PRO A 111 -5.95 -18.67 -5.85
C PRO A 111 -6.41 -17.50 -6.72
N GLY A 112 -5.45 -16.78 -7.31
CA GLY A 112 -5.71 -15.67 -8.23
C GLY A 112 -5.90 -14.31 -7.56
N THR A 113 -5.76 -14.20 -6.23
CA THR A 113 -5.89 -12.92 -5.52
C THR A 113 -4.53 -12.29 -5.25
N SER A 114 -4.41 -11.00 -5.51
CA SER A 114 -3.20 -10.23 -5.23
C SER A 114 -3.24 -9.62 -3.83
N PRO A 115 -2.10 -9.46 -3.13
CA PRO A 115 -2.06 -8.76 -1.86
C PRO A 115 -2.25 -7.25 -2.07
N ALA A 116 -2.80 -6.60 -1.05
CA ALA A 116 -2.78 -5.16 -0.90
C ALA A 116 -1.84 -4.78 0.24
N VAL A 117 -1.21 -3.63 0.15
CA VAL A 117 -0.27 -3.16 1.17
C VAL A 117 -0.39 -1.66 1.36
N ASP A 118 -0.34 -1.23 2.61
CA ASP A 118 -0.14 0.15 2.99
C ASP A 118 0.93 0.25 4.08
N CYS A 119 1.79 1.26 3.99
CA CYS A 119 2.93 1.39 4.87
C CYS A 119 2.92 2.76 5.57
N TYR A 120 3.32 2.78 6.83
CA TYR A 120 3.36 3.95 7.70
C TYR A 120 4.61 3.93 8.59
N ALA A 121 4.87 5.03 9.28
CA ALA A 121 6.03 5.14 10.15
C ALA A 121 5.96 4.15 11.31
N TYR A 122 7.07 3.44 11.56
CA TYR A 122 7.24 2.57 12.72
C TYR A 122 7.36 3.41 14.00
N GLN A 123 6.63 3.02 15.03
CA GLN A 123 6.74 3.58 16.39
C GLN A 123 7.38 2.55 17.30
N GLN A 124 8.51 2.91 17.90
CA GLN A 124 9.28 2.02 18.76
C GLN A 124 8.65 1.88 20.16
N GLY A 125 8.65 0.66 20.69
CA GLY A 125 8.41 0.42 22.12
C GLY A 125 7.01 -0.04 22.49
N PHE A 126 6.09 -0.16 21.56
CA PHE A 126 4.75 -0.67 21.85
C PHE A 126 4.62 -2.13 21.45
N LYS A 127 4.33 -2.98 22.41
CA LYS A 127 3.80 -4.33 22.14
C LYS A 127 2.31 -4.18 21.90
N GLY A 128 1.85 -4.48 20.71
CA GLY A 128 0.44 -4.39 20.38
C GLY A 128 0.07 -5.43 19.34
N GLU A 129 -1.22 -5.70 19.27
CA GLU A 129 -1.80 -6.70 18.40
C GLU A 129 -2.45 -6.06 17.18
N VAL A 130 -2.65 -6.87 16.16
CA VAL A 130 -3.52 -6.56 15.03
C VAL A 130 -4.87 -7.17 15.34
N THR A 131 -5.91 -6.35 15.52
CA THR A 131 -7.23 -6.79 15.94
C THR A 131 -8.32 -6.21 15.05
N GLU A 132 -9.40 -6.97 14.83
CA GLU A 132 -10.61 -6.44 14.20
C GLU A 132 -11.37 -5.56 15.19
N ALA A 133 -11.75 -4.36 14.76
CA ALA A 133 -12.46 -3.38 15.59
C ALA A 133 -13.77 -2.89 14.94
N GLY A 134 -14.09 -3.35 13.75
CA GLY A 134 -15.35 -3.06 13.07
C GLY A 134 -15.49 -3.84 11.79
N HIS A 135 -16.72 -4.25 11.50
CA HIS A 135 -17.07 -5.01 10.31
C HIS A 135 -18.41 -4.50 9.75
N LEU A 136 -18.44 -4.28 8.46
CA LEU A 136 -19.64 -3.95 7.70
C LEU A 136 -19.65 -4.78 6.43
N ARG A 137 -20.78 -5.44 6.17
CA ARG A 137 -20.98 -6.19 4.93
C ARG A 137 -22.19 -5.62 4.19
N GLU A 138 -21.97 -5.22 2.95
CA GLU A 138 -22.98 -4.64 2.07
C GLU A 138 -23.02 -5.40 0.74
N GLY A 139 -23.91 -6.38 0.64
CA GLY A 139 -23.95 -7.32 -0.47
C GLY A 139 -22.67 -8.16 -0.54
N ASP A 140 -21.95 -8.07 -1.66
CA ASP A 140 -20.66 -8.76 -1.86
C ASP A 140 -19.45 -7.97 -1.34
N LEU A 141 -19.63 -6.71 -0.95
CA LEU A 141 -18.56 -5.88 -0.40
C LEU A 141 -18.42 -6.16 1.09
N ASP A 142 -17.22 -6.59 1.48
CA ASP A 142 -16.80 -6.77 2.87
C ASP A 142 -15.85 -5.64 3.25
N ILE A 143 -16.13 -4.97 4.37
CA ILE A 143 -15.40 -3.82 4.88
C ILE A 143 -15.01 -4.10 6.31
N ARG A 144 -13.72 -4.07 6.61
CA ARG A 144 -13.20 -4.34 7.94
C ARG A 144 -12.30 -3.21 8.41
N ARG A 145 -12.55 -2.73 9.61
CA ARG A 145 -11.64 -1.86 10.34
C ARG A 145 -10.75 -2.73 11.22
N VAL A 146 -9.46 -2.63 10.99
CA VAL A 146 -8.43 -3.35 11.72
C VAL A 146 -7.54 -2.35 12.45
N LEU A 147 -7.29 -2.59 13.72
CA LEU A 147 -6.41 -1.75 14.56
C LEU A 147 -5.03 -2.39 14.65
N ASP A 148 -4.02 -1.59 14.42
CA ASP A 148 -2.65 -1.84 14.88
C ASP A 148 -2.42 -1.06 16.17
N THR A 149 -2.61 -1.72 17.29
CA THR A 149 -2.50 -1.09 18.61
C THR A 149 -1.06 -0.75 18.98
N ALA A 150 -0.08 -1.40 18.34
CA ALA A 150 1.34 -1.07 18.53
C ALA A 150 1.74 0.27 17.92
N HIS A 151 1.07 0.71 16.86
CA HIS A 151 1.44 1.89 16.11
C HIS A 151 0.34 2.96 16.09
N ASN A 152 -0.72 2.79 16.88
CA ASN A 152 -1.90 3.66 16.90
C ASN A 152 -2.44 3.93 15.49
N LYS A 153 -2.57 2.88 14.69
CA LYS A 153 -3.13 2.94 13.35
C LYS A 153 -4.43 2.15 13.25
N ALA A 154 -5.37 2.69 12.51
CA ALA A 154 -6.53 1.96 12.00
C ALA A 154 -6.38 1.80 10.51
N CYS A 155 -6.67 0.62 10.00
CA CYS A 155 -6.65 0.33 8.57
C CYS A 155 -8.06 -0.09 8.12
N MET A 156 -8.60 0.61 7.14
CA MET A 156 -9.80 0.18 6.43
C MET A 156 -9.39 -0.80 5.35
N ILE A 157 -9.89 -2.02 5.45
CA ILE A 157 -9.64 -3.09 4.48
C ILE A 157 -10.95 -3.40 3.80
N THR A 158 -10.96 -3.36 2.48
CA THR A 158 -12.16 -3.68 1.70
C THR A 158 -11.85 -4.72 0.64
N TYR A 159 -12.77 -5.63 0.41
CA TYR A 159 -12.70 -6.57 -0.71
C TYR A 159 -14.11 -6.97 -1.15
N VAL A 160 -14.23 -7.30 -2.42
CA VAL A 160 -15.46 -7.90 -2.96
C VAL A 160 -15.35 -9.41 -2.79
N ASP A 161 -16.30 -10.02 -2.08
CA ASP A 161 -16.31 -11.45 -1.75
C ASP A 161 -16.71 -12.30 -2.98
N THR A 162 -15.98 -12.10 -4.06
CA THR A 162 -16.11 -12.88 -5.30
C THR A 162 -14.76 -13.46 -5.70
N LYS A 163 -14.77 -14.57 -6.43
CA LYS A 163 -13.55 -15.25 -6.81
C LYS A 163 -12.65 -14.37 -7.68
N GLY A 164 -11.37 -14.29 -7.33
CA GLY A 164 -10.35 -13.58 -8.11
C GLY A 164 -10.21 -12.09 -7.76
N THR A 165 -10.87 -11.59 -6.72
CA THR A 165 -10.76 -10.19 -6.28
C THR A 165 -9.62 -10.01 -5.30
N ALA A 166 -8.89 -8.90 -5.43
CA ALA A 166 -7.89 -8.48 -4.46
C ALA A 166 -8.51 -7.52 -3.43
N PRO A 167 -8.09 -7.57 -2.15
CA PRO A 167 -8.45 -6.56 -1.18
C PRO A 167 -7.77 -5.22 -1.48
N THR A 168 -8.19 -4.17 -0.78
CA THR A 168 -7.47 -2.91 -0.69
C THR A 168 -7.31 -2.50 0.77
N VAL A 169 -6.27 -1.73 1.07
CA VAL A 169 -5.92 -1.28 2.41
C VAL A 169 -5.65 0.21 2.39
N SER A 170 -6.21 0.93 3.34
CA SER A 170 -5.88 2.33 3.62
C SER A 170 -5.75 2.53 5.13
N CYS A 171 -4.57 2.93 5.59
CA CYS A 171 -4.26 3.11 7.00
C CYS A 171 -4.20 4.59 7.36
N TYR A 172 -4.71 4.94 8.55
CA TYR A 172 -4.75 6.30 9.09
C TYR A 172 -4.48 6.26 10.61
N ASP A 173 -4.26 7.44 11.20
CA ASP A 173 -4.06 7.54 12.64
C ASP A 173 -5.33 7.12 13.39
N SER A 174 -5.14 6.26 14.39
CA SER A 174 -6.21 5.81 15.27
C SER A 174 -6.22 6.66 16.54
N THR A 175 -7.41 7.09 16.94
CA THR A 175 -7.65 7.54 18.30
C THR A 175 -7.83 6.30 19.20
N ILE A 176 -7.18 6.26 20.35
CA ILE A 176 -7.14 5.09 21.27
C ILE A 176 -8.55 4.69 21.75
N ASP A 177 -9.53 5.55 21.61
CA ASP A 177 -10.91 5.28 22.03
C ASP A 177 -11.70 4.58 20.91
N SER A 178 -11.56 3.25 20.86
CA SER A 178 -12.13 2.37 19.82
C SER A 178 -13.65 2.18 19.87
N LYS A 179 -14.39 2.97 20.66
CA LYS A 179 -15.85 2.82 20.89
C LYS A 179 -16.74 3.35 19.76
N GLY A 180 -16.26 3.46 18.56
CA GLY A 180 -17.09 3.84 17.41
C GLY A 180 -17.33 2.68 16.45
N GLY A 181 -18.39 2.78 15.68
CA GLY A 181 -18.74 1.84 14.63
C GLY A 181 -18.21 2.25 13.27
N VAL A 182 -18.27 1.29 12.36
CA VAL A 182 -18.13 1.51 10.92
C VAL A 182 -19.51 1.38 10.30
N TYR A 183 -19.95 2.38 9.54
CA TYR A 183 -21.24 2.34 8.86
C TYR A 183 -21.20 3.01 7.50
N GLN A 184 -22.12 2.62 6.61
CA GLN A 184 -22.30 3.29 5.33
C GLN A 184 -23.20 4.51 5.51
N SER A 185 -22.71 5.68 5.10
CA SER A 185 -23.48 6.94 5.16
C SER A 185 -24.16 7.28 3.84
N SER A 186 -23.60 6.87 2.70
CA SER A 186 -24.18 7.12 1.39
C SER A 186 -23.65 6.14 0.33
N GLU A 187 -24.38 6.06 -0.79
CA GLU A 187 -24.03 5.27 -1.96
C GLU A 187 -24.35 6.08 -3.23
N LEU A 188 -23.44 6.01 -4.18
CA LEU A 188 -23.66 6.43 -5.55
C LEU A 188 -23.50 5.22 -6.46
N LYS A 189 -24.45 4.97 -7.33
CA LYS A 189 -24.39 3.91 -8.34
C LYS A 189 -24.65 4.52 -9.71
N GLU A 190 -23.72 4.29 -10.62
CA GLU A 190 -23.80 4.73 -12.00
C GLU A 190 -23.36 3.58 -12.92
N GLY A 191 -24.33 2.95 -13.56
CA GLY A 191 -24.10 1.70 -14.30
C GLY A 191 -23.58 0.61 -13.36
N ASP A 192 -22.41 0.06 -13.69
CA ASP A 192 -21.76 -0.96 -12.89
C ASP A 192 -20.82 -0.37 -11.82
N LEU A 193 -20.51 0.93 -11.88
CA LEU A 193 -19.71 1.60 -10.87
C LEU A 193 -20.53 1.84 -9.61
N VAL A 194 -20.01 1.39 -8.48
CA VAL A 194 -20.54 1.65 -7.15
C VAL A 194 -19.51 2.40 -6.33
N VAL A 195 -19.91 3.52 -5.73
CA VAL A 195 -19.10 4.29 -4.78
C VAL A 195 -19.86 4.41 -3.48
N ARG A 196 -19.25 4.00 -2.38
CA ARG A 196 -19.85 4.05 -1.04
C ARG A 196 -19.03 4.98 -0.15
N LYS A 197 -19.70 5.82 0.62
CA LYS A 197 -19.07 6.56 1.72
C LYS A 197 -19.25 5.75 3.01
N ILE A 198 -18.14 5.34 3.57
CA ILE A 198 -18.03 4.59 4.82
C ILE A 198 -17.47 5.52 5.88
N VAL A 199 -18.10 5.58 7.03
CA VAL A 199 -17.67 6.44 8.14
C VAL A 199 -17.17 5.58 9.29
N ASP A 200 -15.95 5.88 9.75
CA ASP A 200 -15.38 5.39 11.00
C ASP A 200 -15.54 6.45 12.08
N THR A 201 -16.57 6.28 12.91
CA THR A 201 -16.90 7.25 13.97
C THR A 201 -15.88 7.27 15.09
N ALA A 202 -15.16 6.16 15.32
CA ALA A 202 -14.12 6.12 16.34
C ALA A 202 -12.93 7.01 15.99
N ASN A 203 -12.58 7.11 14.71
CA ASN A 203 -11.39 7.82 14.26
C ASN A 203 -11.73 9.10 13.49
N ARG A 204 -13.00 9.46 13.36
CA ARG A 204 -13.48 10.63 12.59
C ARG A 204 -12.93 10.62 11.17
N LYS A 205 -13.05 9.47 10.52
CA LYS A 205 -12.61 9.29 9.13
C LYS A 205 -13.79 8.91 8.25
N ALA A 206 -13.81 9.47 7.07
CA ALA A 206 -14.65 9.02 5.99
C ALA A 206 -13.79 8.35 4.92
N CYS A 207 -14.25 7.19 4.43
CA CYS A 207 -13.58 6.46 3.38
C CYS A 207 -14.52 6.34 2.18
N LEU A 208 -14.05 6.70 1.00
CA LEU A 208 -14.71 6.36 -0.24
C LEU A 208 -14.22 5.00 -0.72
N VAL A 209 -15.15 4.08 -0.86
CA VAL A 209 -14.91 2.74 -1.40
C VAL A 209 -15.55 2.66 -2.77
N SER A 210 -14.77 2.38 -3.79
CA SER A 210 -15.25 2.22 -5.16
C SER A 210 -14.98 0.82 -5.68
N TYR A 211 -15.90 0.25 -6.41
CA TYR A 211 -15.76 -1.03 -7.10
C TYR A 211 -16.73 -1.11 -8.28
N VAL A 212 -16.45 -2.04 -9.17
CA VAL A 212 -17.37 -2.37 -10.26
C VAL A 212 -18.13 -3.65 -9.88
N SER A 213 -19.45 -3.65 -10.02
CA SER A 213 -20.33 -4.75 -9.58
C SER A 213 -20.30 -5.98 -10.50
N THR A 214 -19.15 -6.22 -11.14
CA THR A 214 -18.90 -7.41 -11.98
C THR A 214 -17.90 -8.34 -11.30
N ALA A 215 -18.04 -9.64 -11.49
CA ALA A 215 -17.16 -10.64 -10.91
C ALA A 215 -15.69 -10.42 -11.31
N GLY A 216 -14.76 -10.65 -10.40
CA GLY A 216 -13.33 -10.54 -10.64
C GLY A 216 -12.75 -9.13 -10.55
N THR A 217 -13.52 -8.13 -10.13
CA THR A 217 -13.05 -6.76 -9.95
C THR A 217 -12.65 -6.50 -8.50
N SER A 218 -11.55 -5.77 -8.32
CA SER A 218 -11.09 -5.35 -6.99
C SER A 218 -11.73 -4.04 -6.58
N SER A 219 -11.91 -3.85 -5.27
CA SER A 219 -12.29 -2.55 -4.70
C SER A 219 -11.10 -1.59 -4.66
N ASN A 220 -11.37 -0.32 -4.43
CA ASN A 220 -10.38 0.68 -4.05
C ASN A 220 -10.92 1.46 -2.85
N VAL A 221 -10.04 1.87 -1.93
CA VAL A 221 -10.40 2.65 -0.75
C VAL A 221 -9.49 3.84 -0.57
N PHE A 222 -10.09 4.98 -0.27
CA PHE A 222 -9.37 6.22 0.06
C PHE A 222 -10.04 6.87 1.27
N CYS A 223 -9.28 7.11 2.34
CA CYS A 223 -9.77 7.68 3.58
C CYS A 223 -9.27 9.10 3.80
N TYR A 224 -10.13 9.96 4.38
CA TYR A 224 -9.86 11.37 4.70
C TYR A 224 -10.56 11.76 6.00
N ASP A 225 -10.26 12.94 6.53
CA ASP A 225 -10.93 13.48 7.74
C ASP A 225 -12.40 13.80 7.45
N ASP A 226 -13.30 13.37 8.34
CA ASP A 226 -14.76 13.61 8.23
C ASP A 226 -15.16 14.88 8.95
#